data_0d669d275d16002d0bc38ba18e396d79
#
_entry.id   0d669d275d16002d0bc38ba18e396d79
#
_cell.length_a   1.000
_cell.length_b   1.000
_cell.length_c   1.000
_cell.angle_alpha   90.00
_cell.angle_beta   90.00
_cell.angle_gamma   90.00
#
_symmetry.space_group_name_H-M   'P 1'
#
loop_
_entity.id
_entity.type
_entity.pdbx_description
1 polymer ?
#
loop_
_entity_poly.entity_id
_entity_poly.type
_entity_poly.pdbx_seq_one_letter_code
_entity_poly.pdbx_strand_id
1 'polypeptide(L)'
;PVYHASTILSPTMEKFENRVPFEGFGYGRNGTPTQKALEDAVAAIEGAHRSIAVQSGLGAVTGAIVGFLKTGDHMLVTDNAYGPARRFSNTTLKNFGVETTFFDPMIGAGIERLIRPNTKVVYLEAPGSQTFEVQDVDAIAAVAKKHGAAVLIDNTWATPLYFKPFD
;
A
#
# COMPACT_ATOMS: atom_id res chain seq x y z
N PRO A 1 -10.52 -10.46 24.73
CA PRO A 1 -11.87 -10.02 24.36
C PRO A 1 -11.90 -9.45 22.95
N VAL A 2 -13.00 -9.66 22.23
CA VAL A 2 -13.23 -9.00 20.94
C VAL A 2 -14.08 -7.77 21.19
N TYR A 3 -13.62 -6.62 20.74
CA TYR A 3 -14.30 -5.34 20.90
C TYR A 3 -15.09 -4.99 19.64
N HIS A 4 -16.42 -4.99 19.76
CA HIS A 4 -17.34 -4.48 18.75
C HIS A 4 -17.95 -3.19 19.27
N ALA A 5 -17.59 -2.06 18.69
CA ALA A 5 -18.08 -0.78 19.13
C ALA A 5 -18.26 0.18 17.95
N SER A 6 -19.28 1.00 18.02
CA SER A 6 -19.45 2.18 17.14
C SER A 6 -19.14 3.44 17.95
N THR A 7 -19.99 3.78 18.90
CA THR A 7 -19.77 4.93 19.80
C THR A 7 -18.83 4.52 20.93
N ILE A 8 -17.79 5.31 21.15
CA ILE A 8 -16.86 5.17 22.27
C ILE A 8 -16.94 6.43 23.12
N LEU A 9 -17.27 6.25 24.39
CA LEU A 9 -17.46 7.38 25.31
C LEU A 9 -16.11 7.96 25.74
N SER A 10 -16.05 9.26 25.80
CA SER A 10 -14.95 9.98 26.46
C SER A 10 -15.21 10.09 27.95
N PRO A 11 -14.20 9.88 28.80
CA PRO A 11 -14.37 9.96 30.26
C PRO A 11 -14.78 11.37 30.73
N THR A 12 -14.37 12.42 30.02
CA THR A 12 -14.69 13.82 30.34
C THR A 12 -14.92 14.61 29.06
N MET A 13 -15.60 15.77 29.16
CA MET A 13 -15.77 16.71 28.04
C MET A 13 -14.43 17.26 27.57
N GLU A 14 -13.54 17.58 28.46
CA GLU A 14 -12.19 18.02 28.10
C GLU A 14 -11.45 17.01 27.20
N LYS A 15 -11.50 15.72 27.53
CA LYS A 15 -10.93 14.66 26.69
C LYS A 15 -11.68 14.48 25.37
N PHE A 16 -12.96 14.78 25.33
CA PHE A 16 -13.73 14.76 24.10
C PHE A 16 -13.33 15.90 23.15
N GLU A 17 -13.21 17.10 23.67
CA GLU A 17 -12.89 18.31 22.91
C GLU A 17 -11.43 18.31 22.40
N ASN A 18 -10.51 17.77 23.21
CA ASN A 18 -9.07 17.71 22.90
C ASN A 18 -8.63 16.38 22.26
N ARG A 19 -9.53 15.69 21.57
CA ARG A 19 -9.17 14.44 20.87
C ARG A 19 -8.18 14.72 19.75
N VAL A 20 -7.08 13.97 19.77
CA VAL A 20 -6.14 13.94 18.65
C VAL A 20 -6.57 12.81 17.69
N PRO A 21 -6.76 13.11 16.40
CA PRO A 21 -7.06 12.07 15.42
C PRO A 21 -6.02 10.93 15.46
N PHE A 22 -6.50 9.68 15.46
CA PHE A 22 -5.69 8.46 15.51
C PHE A 22 -4.92 8.19 16.81
N GLU A 23 -5.12 9.00 17.85
CA GLU A 23 -4.66 8.70 19.21
C GLU A 23 -5.80 8.13 20.04
N GLY A 24 -5.57 6.94 20.61
CA GLY A 24 -6.58 6.21 21.39
C GLY A 24 -7.79 5.76 20.58
N PHE A 25 -8.88 5.46 21.28
CA PHE A 25 -10.13 4.96 20.70
C PHE A 25 -11.25 5.98 20.90
N GLY A 26 -11.58 6.73 19.88
CA GLY A 26 -12.61 7.77 19.95
C GLY A 26 -13.93 7.40 19.25
N TYR A 27 -13.87 6.49 18.28
CA TYR A 27 -15.01 6.00 17.52
C TYR A 27 -14.66 4.66 16.86
N GLY A 28 -15.52 3.66 16.96
CA GLY A 28 -15.22 2.30 16.55
C GLY A 28 -14.84 2.13 15.08
N ARG A 29 -15.34 2.98 14.18
CA ARG A 29 -14.92 2.96 12.76
C ARG A 29 -13.43 3.34 12.59
N ASN A 30 -12.89 4.16 13.47
CA ASN A 30 -11.50 4.62 13.42
C ASN A 30 -10.55 3.64 14.14
N GLY A 31 -11.09 2.58 14.71
CA GLY A 31 -10.35 1.52 15.37
C GLY A 31 -10.90 1.15 16.73
N THR A 32 -10.67 -0.10 17.09
CA THR A 32 -10.94 -0.68 18.41
C THR A 32 -9.67 -1.37 18.93
N PRO A 33 -9.59 -1.73 20.20
CA PRO A 33 -8.44 -2.49 20.70
C PRO A 33 -8.14 -3.77 19.92
N THR A 34 -9.18 -4.46 19.42
CA THR A 34 -9.00 -5.68 18.60
C THR A 34 -8.32 -5.38 17.26
N GLN A 35 -8.81 -4.36 16.55
CA GLN A 35 -8.23 -3.94 15.28
C GLN A 35 -6.79 -3.46 15.47
N LYS A 36 -6.56 -2.61 16.48
CA LYS A 36 -5.21 -2.13 16.78
C LYS A 36 -4.24 -3.25 17.13
N ALA A 37 -4.65 -4.26 17.88
CA ALA A 37 -3.81 -5.41 18.20
C ALA A 37 -3.38 -6.17 16.92
N LEU A 38 -4.28 -6.33 15.94
CA LEU A 38 -3.94 -6.90 14.64
C LEU A 38 -2.95 -6.02 13.87
N GLU A 39 -3.23 -4.71 13.79
CA GLU A 39 -2.38 -3.76 13.09
C GLU A 39 -0.98 -3.71 13.70
N ASP A 40 -0.86 -3.64 15.02
CA ASP A 40 0.43 -3.64 15.71
C ASP A 40 1.21 -4.95 15.48
N ALA A 41 0.52 -6.10 15.49
CA ALA A 41 1.15 -7.39 15.23
C ALA A 41 1.67 -7.49 13.79
N VAL A 42 0.88 -7.06 12.81
CA VAL A 42 1.30 -7.06 11.40
C VAL A 42 2.48 -6.10 11.20
N ALA A 43 2.42 -4.88 11.74
CA ALA A 43 3.53 -3.94 11.65
C ALA A 43 4.84 -4.52 12.24
N ALA A 44 4.74 -5.19 13.40
CA ALA A 44 5.91 -5.81 14.04
C ALA A 44 6.50 -6.97 13.23
N ILE A 45 5.65 -7.81 12.62
CA ILE A 45 6.10 -8.94 11.79
C ILE A 45 6.76 -8.44 10.50
N GLU A 46 6.21 -7.39 9.89
CA GLU A 46 6.71 -6.80 8.64
C GLU A 46 7.94 -5.88 8.84
N GLY A 47 8.32 -5.54 10.08
CA GLY A 47 9.33 -4.51 10.35
C GLY A 47 8.86 -3.09 10.00
N ALA A 48 7.57 -2.89 9.85
CA ALA A 48 6.98 -1.63 9.42
C ALA A 48 6.75 -0.66 10.58
N HIS A 49 6.79 0.64 10.29
CA HIS A 49 6.42 1.66 11.28
C HIS A 49 4.96 1.55 11.73
N ARG A 50 4.05 1.18 10.82
CA ARG A 50 2.62 1.09 11.07
C ARG A 50 1.93 0.20 10.04
N SER A 51 0.81 -0.39 10.42
CA SER A 51 -0.12 -1.01 9.47
C SER A 51 -1.55 -0.46 9.62
N ILE A 52 -2.37 -0.66 8.62
CA ILE A 52 -3.78 -0.27 8.60
C ILE A 52 -4.57 -1.44 8.03
N ALA A 53 -5.52 -1.95 8.82
CA ALA A 53 -6.42 -3.00 8.37
C ALA A 53 -7.55 -2.42 7.52
N VAL A 54 -7.79 -3.02 6.37
CA VAL A 54 -8.90 -2.69 5.47
C VAL A 54 -9.73 -3.94 5.16
N GLN A 55 -10.91 -3.77 4.61
CA GLN A 55 -11.89 -4.86 4.45
C GLN A 55 -11.58 -5.85 3.33
N SER A 56 -10.61 -5.59 2.48
CA SER A 56 -10.21 -6.50 1.38
C SER A 56 -8.80 -6.20 0.87
N GLY A 57 -8.15 -7.21 0.26
CA GLY A 57 -6.86 -7.03 -0.39
C GLY A 57 -6.89 -5.98 -1.49
N LEU A 58 -7.92 -5.98 -2.34
CA LEU A 58 -8.09 -4.93 -3.35
C LEU A 58 -8.28 -3.55 -2.73
N GLY A 59 -8.96 -3.47 -1.58
CA GLY A 59 -9.08 -2.23 -0.79
C GLY A 59 -7.71 -1.74 -0.30
N ALA A 60 -6.82 -2.64 0.12
CA ALA A 60 -5.45 -2.31 0.50
C ALA A 60 -4.65 -1.77 -0.69
N VAL A 61 -4.67 -2.50 -1.81
CA VAL A 61 -3.99 -2.11 -3.06
C VAL A 61 -4.45 -0.73 -3.54
N THR A 62 -5.76 -0.54 -3.70
CA THR A 62 -6.30 0.72 -4.23
C THR A 62 -6.11 1.88 -3.27
N GLY A 63 -6.29 1.65 -1.97
CA GLY A 63 -6.06 2.66 -0.93
C GLY A 63 -4.61 3.13 -0.88
N ALA A 64 -3.66 2.18 -0.95
CA ALA A 64 -2.24 2.51 -1.03
C ALA A 64 -1.91 3.32 -2.29
N ILE A 65 -2.36 2.89 -3.46
CA ILE A 65 -2.08 3.56 -4.74
C ILE A 65 -2.62 5.00 -4.74
N VAL A 66 -3.90 5.21 -4.40
CA VAL A 66 -4.50 6.56 -4.44
C VAL A 66 -3.93 7.51 -3.38
N GLY A 67 -3.33 6.95 -2.30
CA GLY A 67 -2.66 7.76 -1.28
C GLY A 67 -1.45 8.53 -1.80
N PHE A 68 -0.85 8.12 -2.92
CA PHE A 68 0.34 8.72 -3.51
C PHE A 68 0.10 9.44 -4.85
N LEU A 69 -1.08 9.30 -5.43
CA LEU A 69 -1.35 9.77 -6.80
C LEU A 69 -2.41 10.87 -6.85
N LYS A 70 -2.24 11.77 -7.80
CA LYS A 70 -3.21 12.80 -8.18
C LYS A 70 -3.30 12.88 -9.71
N THR A 71 -4.30 13.59 -10.21
CA THR A 71 -4.46 13.87 -11.64
C THR A 71 -3.17 14.45 -12.25
N GLY A 72 -2.76 13.90 -13.38
CA GLY A 72 -1.53 14.25 -14.08
C GLY A 72 -0.29 13.46 -13.66
N ASP A 73 -0.37 12.64 -12.61
CA ASP A 73 0.72 11.76 -12.22
C ASP A 73 0.83 10.51 -13.12
N HIS A 74 1.98 9.88 -13.08
CA HIS A 74 2.29 8.64 -13.76
C HIS A 74 2.65 7.56 -12.75
N MET A 75 2.20 6.32 -13.02
CA MET A 75 2.51 5.11 -12.25
C MET A 75 3.10 4.04 -13.16
N LEU A 76 4.14 3.38 -12.69
CA LEU A 76 4.67 2.14 -13.26
C LEU A 76 4.05 0.94 -12.51
N VAL A 77 3.59 -0.05 -13.24
CA VAL A 77 2.96 -1.27 -12.69
C VAL A 77 3.62 -2.49 -13.31
N THR A 78 4.00 -3.44 -12.49
CA THR A 78 4.50 -4.72 -13.01
C THR A 78 3.43 -5.44 -13.84
N ASP A 79 3.82 -6.02 -14.97
CA ASP A 79 2.86 -6.65 -15.89
C ASP A 79 2.29 -7.98 -15.35
N ASN A 80 2.93 -8.59 -14.36
CA ASN A 80 2.44 -9.77 -13.65
C ASN A 80 1.56 -9.45 -12.42
N ALA A 81 1.11 -8.20 -12.27
CA ALA A 81 0.27 -7.78 -11.15
C ALA A 81 -1.13 -8.43 -11.19
N TYR A 82 -1.71 -8.61 -10.01
CA TYR A 82 -3.07 -9.12 -9.80
C TYR A 82 -4.09 -8.47 -10.72
N GLY A 83 -4.91 -9.27 -11.39
CA GLY A 83 -5.84 -8.82 -12.42
C GLY A 83 -6.73 -7.63 -12.00
N PRO A 84 -7.35 -7.62 -10.82
CA PRO A 84 -8.10 -6.47 -10.32
C PRO A 84 -7.27 -5.20 -10.13
N ALA A 85 -6.00 -5.29 -9.71
CA ALA A 85 -5.10 -4.14 -9.61
C ALA A 85 -4.80 -3.55 -11.01
N ARG A 86 -4.54 -4.42 -12.00
CA ARG A 86 -4.37 -4.03 -13.40
C ARG A 86 -5.63 -3.37 -13.96
N ARG A 87 -6.81 -3.93 -13.66
CA ARG A 87 -8.09 -3.34 -14.09
C ARG A 87 -8.29 -1.96 -13.46
N PHE A 88 -8.05 -1.82 -12.16
CA PHE A 88 -8.15 -0.55 -11.46
C PHE A 88 -7.26 0.53 -12.11
N SER A 89 -6.02 0.18 -12.44
CA SER A 89 -5.06 1.06 -13.11
C SER A 89 -5.53 1.49 -14.50
N ASN A 90 -6.05 0.55 -15.30
CA ASN A 90 -6.48 0.80 -16.68
C ASN A 90 -7.85 1.50 -16.80
N THR A 91 -8.65 1.51 -15.75
CA THR A 91 -10.01 2.08 -15.78
C THR A 91 -10.16 3.24 -14.81
N THR A 92 -10.22 2.97 -13.51
CA THR A 92 -10.52 3.98 -12.49
C THR A 92 -9.43 5.05 -12.43
N LEU A 93 -8.16 4.67 -12.33
CA LEU A 93 -7.06 5.64 -12.29
C LEU A 93 -6.95 6.44 -13.59
N LYS A 94 -7.13 5.79 -14.73
CA LYS A 94 -7.15 6.48 -16.02
C LYS A 94 -8.26 7.54 -16.08
N ASN A 95 -9.46 7.21 -15.56
CA ASN A 95 -10.58 8.16 -15.52
C ASN A 95 -10.30 9.33 -14.55
N PHE A 96 -9.45 9.14 -13.56
CA PHE A 96 -8.97 10.21 -12.66
C PHE A 96 -7.75 10.95 -13.19
N GLY A 97 -7.36 10.70 -14.46
CA GLY A 97 -6.28 11.40 -15.12
C GLY A 97 -4.88 10.97 -14.67
N VAL A 98 -4.75 9.75 -14.14
CA VAL A 98 -3.46 9.11 -13.86
C VAL A 98 -3.07 8.23 -15.03
N GLU A 99 -1.83 8.37 -15.49
CA GLU A 99 -1.27 7.56 -16.56
C GLU A 99 -0.56 6.33 -15.99
N THR A 100 -0.79 5.15 -16.58
CA THR A 100 -0.15 3.90 -16.17
C THR A 100 0.67 3.30 -17.30
N THR A 101 1.89 2.90 -17.00
CA THR A 101 2.74 2.10 -17.90
C THR A 101 3.04 0.76 -17.22
N PHE A 102 2.76 -0.34 -17.93
CA PHE A 102 3.13 -1.68 -17.47
C PHE A 102 4.55 -2.00 -17.88
N PHE A 103 5.27 -2.74 -17.04
CA PHE A 103 6.66 -3.12 -17.31
C PHE A 103 6.90 -4.61 -17.07
N ASP A 104 7.90 -5.14 -17.78
CA ASP A 104 8.36 -6.52 -17.63
C ASP A 104 8.83 -6.77 -16.18
N PRO A 105 8.28 -7.77 -15.46
CA PRO A 105 8.67 -8.07 -14.09
C PRO A 105 10.17 -8.35 -13.93
N MET A 106 10.84 -8.81 -14.98
CA MET A 106 12.28 -9.12 -14.95
C MET A 106 13.19 -7.94 -15.34
N ILE A 107 12.64 -6.73 -15.45
CA ILE A 107 13.36 -5.53 -15.93
C ILE A 107 14.51 -5.10 -15.01
N GLY A 108 14.43 -5.38 -13.69
CA GLY A 108 15.41 -4.96 -12.70
C GLY A 108 15.72 -3.45 -12.77
N ALA A 109 16.99 -3.07 -12.66
CA ALA A 109 17.42 -1.67 -12.76
C ALA A 109 17.10 -1.00 -14.11
N GLY A 110 16.80 -1.78 -15.16
CA GLY A 110 16.38 -1.27 -16.46
C GLY A 110 15.07 -0.48 -16.43
N ILE A 111 14.33 -0.51 -15.32
CA ILE A 111 13.13 0.29 -15.09
C ILE A 111 13.41 1.80 -15.19
N GLU A 112 14.67 2.23 -15.00
CA GLU A 112 15.07 3.64 -15.07
C GLU A 112 14.64 4.30 -16.38
N ARG A 113 14.68 3.57 -17.50
CA ARG A 113 14.24 4.08 -18.83
C ARG A 113 12.74 4.39 -18.93
N LEU A 114 11.93 3.87 -18.00
CA LEU A 114 10.47 4.08 -17.97
C LEU A 114 10.06 5.19 -16.98
N ILE A 115 10.97 5.64 -16.13
CA ILE A 115 10.70 6.71 -15.16
C ILE A 115 10.54 8.03 -15.91
N ARG A 116 9.50 8.77 -15.57
CA ARG A 116 9.18 10.10 -16.11
C ARG A 116 9.22 11.15 -14.99
N PRO A 117 9.32 12.45 -15.28
CA PRO A 117 9.31 13.50 -14.25
C PRO A 117 8.06 13.49 -13.35
N ASN A 118 6.93 13.00 -13.89
CA ASN A 118 5.66 12.85 -13.17
C ASN A 118 5.42 11.44 -12.65
N THR A 119 6.39 10.53 -12.70
CA THR A 119 6.27 9.20 -12.06
C THR A 119 6.30 9.36 -10.55
N LYS A 120 5.25 8.92 -9.86
CA LYS A 120 5.12 9.01 -8.41
C LYS A 120 5.07 7.67 -7.71
N VAL A 121 4.66 6.62 -8.42
CA VAL A 121 4.52 5.26 -7.87
C VAL A 121 5.13 4.25 -8.82
N VAL A 122 5.84 3.29 -8.23
CA VAL A 122 6.21 2.01 -8.84
C VAL A 122 5.51 0.93 -8.04
N TYR A 123 4.57 0.23 -8.68
CA TYR A 123 3.81 -0.86 -8.05
C TYR A 123 4.34 -2.21 -8.48
N LEU A 124 4.69 -3.03 -7.51
CA LEU A 124 5.28 -4.36 -7.63
C LEU A 124 4.33 -5.43 -7.10
N GLU A 125 4.51 -6.65 -7.53
CA GLU A 125 3.96 -7.86 -6.92
C GLU A 125 4.96 -9.00 -7.13
N ALA A 126 5.54 -9.50 -6.05
CA ALA A 126 6.56 -10.55 -6.10
C ALA A 126 6.37 -11.58 -4.96
N PRO A 127 6.20 -12.86 -5.29
CA PRO A 127 5.95 -13.45 -6.62
C PRO A 127 4.71 -12.89 -7.32
N GLY A 128 4.78 -12.78 -8.64
CA GLY A 128 3.69 -12.24 -9.46
C GLY A 128 2.44 -13.12 -9.49
N SER A 129 1.28 -12.49 -9.73
CA SER A 129 0.00 -13.18 -9.85
C SER A 129 0.00 -14.15 -11.04
N GLN A 130 -0.34 -15.41 -10.82
CA GLN A 130 -0.47 -16.50 -11.78
C GLN A 130 0.85 -16.99 -12.42
N THR A 131 1.78 -16.13 -12.71
CA THR A 131 3.03 -16.46 -13.44
C THR A 131 4.23 -16.65 -12.52
N PHE A 132 4.15 -16.13 -11.29
CA PHE A 132 5.07 -16.35 -10.17
C PHE A 132 6.53 -15.89 -10.39
N GLU A 133 6.79 -14.98 -11.31
CA GLU A 133 8.13 -14.38 -11.41
C GLU A 133 8.45 -13.63 -10.10
N VAL A 134 9.70 -13.79 -9.67
CA VAL A 134 10.27 -13.06 -8.55
C VAL A 134 11.10 -11.90 -9.08
N GLN A 135 10.67 -10.69 -8.80
CA GLN A 135 11.31 -9.47 -9.26
C GLN A 135 12.58 -9.17 -8.46
N ASP A 136 13.53 -8.49 -9.09
CA ASP A 136 14.63 -7.83 -8.38
C ASP A 136 14.12 -6.55 -7.73
N VAL A 137 13.44 -6.71 -6.58
CA VAL A 137 12.78 -5.62 -5.85
C VAL A 137 13.78 -4.57 -5.43
N ASP A 138 14.96 -4.97 -4.96
CA ASP A 138 15.99 -4.06 -4.46
C ASP A 138 16.51 -3.15 -5.57
N ALA A 139 16.83 -3.71 -6.74
CA ALA A 139 17.27 -2.92 -7.89
C ALA A 139 16.20 -1.93 -8.36
N ILE A 140 14.93 -2.37 -8.42
CA ILE A 140 13.81 -1.51 -8.81
C ILE A 140 13.59 -0.41 -7.77
N ALA A 141 13.59 -0.75 -6.48
CA ALA A 141 13.39 0.19 -5.38
C ALA A 141 14.49 1.25 -5.33
N ALA A 142 15.75 0.85 -5.54
CA ALA A 142 16.88 1.79 -5.60
C ALA A 142 16.69 2.84 -6.71
N VAL A 143 16.27 2.40 -7.90
CA VAL A 143 15.98 3.31 -9.02
C VAL A 143 14.80 4.23 -8.70
N ALA A 144 13.67 3.68 -8.24
CA ALA A 144 12.48 4.45 -7.90
C ALA A 144 12.79 5.53 -6.85
N LYS A 145 13.51 5.16 -5.80
CA LYS A 145 13.94 6.06 -4.71
C LYS A 145 14.82 7.21 -5.20
N LYS A 146 15.79 6.91 -6.08
CA LYS A 146 16.65 7.92 -6.72
C LYS A 146 15.85 8.99 -7.45
N HIS A 147 14.70 8.63 -8.03
CA HIS A 147 13.81 9.52 -8.77
C HIS A 147 12.63 10.07 -7.93
N GLY A 148 12.61 9.80 -6.62
CA GLY A 148 11.58 10.30 -5.72
C GLY A 148 10.20 9.65 -5.90
N ALA A 149 10.14 8.46 -6.51
CA ALA A 149 8.92 7.68 -6.63
C ALA A 149 8.75 6.74 -5.42
N ALA A 150 7.53 6.62 -4.92
CA ALA A 150 7.18 5.64 -3.89
C ALA A 150 7.14 4.24 -4.50
N VAL A 151 7.63 3.25 -3.75
CA VAL A 151 7.52 1.84 -4.12
C VAL A 151 6.43 1.20 -3.27
N LEU A 152 5.47 0.58 -3.93
CA LEU A 152 4.42 -0.22 -3.31
C LEU A 152 4.58 -1.66 -3.77
N ILE A 153 4.43 -2.60 -2.86
CA ILE A 153 4.51 -4.03 -3.20
C ILE A 153 3.33 -4.80 -2.63
N ASP A 154 2.70 -5.60 -3.45
CA ASP A 154 1.82 -6.67 -2.99
C ASP A 154 2.69 -7.86 -2.58
N ASN A 155 2.82 -8.07 -1.27
CA ASN A 155 3.61 -9.12 -0.65
C ASN A 155 2.76 -10.34 -0.24
N THR A 156 1.57 -10.49 -0.82
CA THR A 156 0.59 -11.52 -0.43
C THR A 156 1.16 -12.93 -0.51
N TRP A 157 1.92 -13.25 -1.55
CA TRP A 157 2.49 -14.58 -1.74
C TRP A 157 3.71 -14.86 -0.87
N ALA A 158 4.69 -13.94 -0.83
CA ALA A 158 5.89 -14.13 -0.04
C ALA A 158 5.64 -13.99 1.46
N THR A 159 4.74 -13.10 1.86
CA THR A 159 4.46 -12.76 3.25
C THR A 159 5.72 -12.28 4.01
N PRO A 160 5.63 -11.78 5.23
CA PRO A 160 6.83 -11.42 5.99
C PRO A 160 7.71 -12.60 6.40
N LEU A 161 7.28 -13.83 6.07
CA LEU A 161 8.09 -15.02 6.31
C LEU A 161 9.24 -15.17 5.31
N TYR A 162 8.98 -14.87 4.04
CA TYR A 162 9.94 -15.05 2.95
C TYR A 162 10.52 -13.75 2.42
N PHE A 163 9.82 -12.64 2.61
CA PHE A 163 10.29 -11.33 2.18
C PHE A 163 9.77 -10.24 3.11
N LYS A 164 10.70 -9.40 3.63
CA LYS A 164 10.39 -8.25 4.47
C LYS A 164 10.81 -6.97 3.76
N PRO A 165 9.89 -6.29 3.11
CA PRO A 165 10.20 -5.14 2.26
C PRO A 165 10.70 -3.90 3.02
N PHE A 166 10.65 -3.89 4.35
CA PHE A 166 11.10 -2.78 5.18
C PHE A 166 12.45 -3.01 5.89
N ASP A 167 13.08 -4.18 5.70
CA ASP A 167 14.40 -4.52 6.27
C ASP A 167 15.55 -3.86 5.47
#